data_519d4507d3d8b5ef3070f98910778b39
#
_entry.id   519d4507d3d8b5ef3070f98910778b39
#
_cell.length_a   1.000
_cell.length_b   1.000
_cell.length_c   1.000
_cell.angle_alpha   90.00
_cell.angle_beta   90.00
_cell.angle_gamma   90.00
#
_symmetry.space_group_name_H-M   'P 1'
#
loop_
_entity.id
_entity.type
_entity.pdbx_description
1 polymer ?
#
loop_
_entity_poly.entity_id
_entity_poly.type
_entity_poly.pdbx_seq_one_letter_code
_entity_poly.pdbx_strand_id
1 'polypeptide(L)'
;NVVTGKRYIKKLVMDGIVDGWDDPRLVSIAALRRRGFTPESIKMFVELCGVSKAQSSVCYDMLEYCIREDLKLKRPRMMAVLDPVKLIIDNYPEEQMEELEIENNLPFGRELYINRDDFMENPPRKYFRLFPGNEVRLMGAYFVTCTGCEKDEAGNVTAVHCTYDPETKCGSGFTGRKVKGTIHWVAAKTAFRAQVRLYENIIDEEKGVYNEDGSLNLNPNSLTVLDDCYLEPALKEAKAYDSYQFVRTGFFCADCRDSKPGAPVFNRIVSLKSSFKLPKPEDCSKTL
;
A
#
# COMPACT_ATOMS: atom_id res chain seq x y z
N ASN A 1 -8.59 -19.78 -1.86
CA ASN A 1 -7.96 -20.97 -2.47
C ASN A 1 -6.48 -20.71 -2.67
N VAL A 2 -5.66 -21.36 -1.85
CA VAL A 2 -4.20 -21.18 -1.84
C VAL A 2 -3.53 -22.50 -2.21
N VAL A 3 -2.54 -22.46 -3.09
CA VAL A 3 -1.77 -23.64 -3.49
C VAL A 3 -0.80 -24.02 -2.38
N THR A 4 -1.06 -25.14 -1.69
CA THR A 4 -0.21 -25.67 -0.62
C THR A 4 0.50 -26.98 -1.02
N GLY A 5 0.01 -27.65 -2.04
CA GLY A 5 0.54 -28.96 -2.48
C GLY A 5 1.96 -28.85 -3.04
N LYS A 6 2.94 -29.55 -2.43
CA LYS A 6 4.35 -29.54 -2.86
C LYS A 6 4.53 -29.82 -4.37
N ARG A 7 3.72 -30.72 -4.94
CA ARG A 7 3.77 -31.05 -6.38
C ARG A 7 3.48 -29.83 -7.26
N TYR A 8 2.45 -29.06 -6.91
CA TYR A 8 2.06 -27.86 -7.65
C TYR A 8 3.07 -26.74 -7.50
N ILE A 9 3.54 -26.49 -6.26
CA ILE A 9 4.58 -25.46 -6.02
C ILE A 9 5.84 -25.78 -6.80
N LYS A 10 6.29 -27.06 -6.79
CA LYS A 10 7.45 -27.51 -7.58
C LYS A 10 7.24 -27.21 -9.08
N LYS A 11 6.04 -27.48 -9.60
CA LYS A 11 5.72 -27.21 -11.01
C LYS A 11 5.77 -25.72 -11.32
N LEU A 12 5.18 -24.87 -10.47
CA LEU A 12 5.23 -23.40 -10.64
C LEU A 12 6.66 -22.86 -10.68
N VAL A 13 7.55 -23.42 -9.85
CA VAL A 13 8.98 -23.04 -9.85
C VAL A 13 9.68 -23.54 -11.11
N MET A 14 9.44 -24.79 -11.52
CA MET A 14 10.08 -25.37 -12.70
C MET A 14 9.65 -24.70 -14.02
N ASP A 15 8.39 -24.31 -14.09
CA ASP A 15 7.79 -23.61 -15.24
C ASP A 15 8.13 -22.10 -15.25
N GLY A 16 8.88 -21.61 -14.25
CA GLY A 16 9.28 -20.18 -14.15
C GLY A 16 8.14 -19.21 -13.86
N ILE A 17 6.99 -19.72 -13.38
CA ILE A 17 5.82 -18.89 -13.03
C ILE A 17 6.07 -18.12 -11.74
N VAL A 18 6.86 -18.71 -10.83
CA VAL A 18 7.34 -18.07 -9.60
C VAL A 18 8.86 -18.17 -9.54
N ASP A 19 9.50 -17.19 -8.87
CA ASP A 19 10.97 -17.06 -8.82
C ASP A 19 11.67 -18.08 -7.90
N GLY A 20 10.90 -18.88 -7.18
CA GLY A 20 11.43 -19.90 -6.26
C GLY A 20 10.45 -20.25 -5.15
N TRP A 21 10.91 -21.07 -4.21
CA TRP A 21 10.12 -21.53 -3.08
C TRP A 21 9.76 -20.42 -2.07
N ASP A 22 10.45 -19.30 -2.13
CA ASP A 22 10.24 -18.11 -1.31
C ASP A 22 9.58 -16.96 -2.06
N ASP A 23 9.05 -17.21 -3.27
CA ASP A 23 8.27 -16.19 -3.99
C ASP A 23 7.11 -15.69 -3.11
N PRO A 24 6.96 -14.37 -2.91
CA PRO A 24 5.95 -13.79 -2.01
C PRO A 24 4.49 -14.11 -2.35
N ARG A 25 4.22 -14.69 -3.51
CA ARG A 25 2.88 -15.19 -3.90
C ARG A 25 2.54 -16.55 -3.31
N LEU A 26 3.54 -17.26 -2.77
CA LEU A 26 3.36 -18.57 -2.15
C LEU A 26 3.08 -18.44 -0.64
N VAL A 27 2.65 -19.55 -0.03
CA VAL A 27 2.35 -19.63 1.42
C VAL A 27 3.34 -20.49 2.19
N SER A 28 4.49 -20.80 1.61
CA SER A 28 5.59 -21.40 2.37
C SER A 28 6.07 -20.43 3.46
N ILE A 29 6.62 -20.94 4.55
CA ILE A 29 7.19 -20.09 5.61
C ILE A 29 8.28 -19.15 5.06
N ALA A 30 9.08 -19.62 4.09
CA ALA A 30 10.09 -18.80 3.44
C ALA A 30 9.46 -17.64 2.61
N ALA A 31 8.37 -17.93 1.88
CA ALA A 31 7.64 -16.95 1.11
C ALA A 31 6.95 -15.90 2.01
N LEU A 32 6.26 -16.35 3.05
CA LEU A 32 5.62 -15.48 4.02
C LEU A 32 6.64 -14.56 4.69
N ARG A 33 7.80 -15.10 5.11
CA ARG A 33 8.89 -14.31 5.69
C ARG A 33 9.42 -13.27 4.72
N ARG A 34 9.69 -13.64 3.45
CA ARG A 34 10.16 -12.71 2.42
C ARG A 34 9.14 -11.60 2.14
N ARG A 35 7.84 -11.95 2.14
CA ARG A 35 6.75 -10.98 2.00
C ARG A 35 6.63 -10.03 3.20
N GLY A 36 7.12 -10.42 4.38
CA GLY A 36 7.15 -9.59 5.59
C GLY A 36 6.19 -10.05 6.70
N PHE A 37 5.64 -11.26 6.62
CA PHE A 37 4.87 -11.84 7.72
C PHE A 37 5.74 -12.10 8.94
N THR A 38 5.23 -11.73 10.12
CA THR A 38 5.93 -11.90 11.39
C THR A 38 5.63 -13.25 12.01
N PRO A 39 6.55 -13.82 12.82
CA PRO A 39 6.27 -15.03 13.58
C PRO A 39 5.04 -14.89 14.49
N GLU A 40 4.83 -13.71 15.07
CA GLU A 40 3.71 -13.40 15.95
C GLU A 40 2.37 -13.50 15.22
N SER A 41 2.30 -12.94 14.00
CA SER A 41 1.09 -13.04 13.18
C SER A 41 0.75 -14.48 12.79
N ILE A 42 1.76 -15.29 12.50
CA ILE A 42 1.56 -16.71 12.17
C ILE A 42 1.10 -17.50 13.40
N LYS A 43 1.66 -17.22 14.58
CA LYS A 43 1.20 -17.82 15.85
C LYS A 43 -0.26 -17.46 16.15
N MET A 44 -0.60 -16.18 16.04
CA MET A 44 -1.99 -15.70 16.20
C MET A 44 -2.94 -16.42 15.22
N PHE A 45 -2.53 -16.59 13.98
CA PHE A 45 -3.32 -17.31 12.98
C PHE A 45 -3.54 -18.78 13.38
N VAL A 46 -2.50 -19.49 13.81
CA VAL A 46 -2.60 -20.89 14.27
C VAL A 46 -3.51 -21.02 15.50
N GLU A 47 -3.41 -20.10 16.45
CA GLU A 47 -4.27 -20.04 17.64
C GLU A 47 -5.75 -19.83 17.25
N LEU A 48 -6.02 -18.94 16.32
CA LEU A 48 -7.39 -18.69 15.82
C LEU A 48 -7.96 -19.88 15.04
N CYS A 49 -7.12 -20.62 14.31
CA CYS A 49 -7.53 -21.85 13.63
C CYS A 49 -7.90 -22.97 14.61
N GLY A 50 -7.31 -22.97 15.79
CA GLY A 50 -7.41 -24.04 16.75
C GLY A 50 -6.74 -25.35 16.31
N VAL A 51 -6.77 -26.35 17.18
CA VAL A 51 -6.23 -27.69 16.90
C VAL A 51 -7.41 -28.64 16.71
N SER A 52 -7.61 -29.13 15.49
CA SER A 52 -8.65 -30.11 15.16
C SER A 52 -8.05 -31.28 14.37
N LYS A 53 -8.56 -32.50 14.62
CA LYS A 53 -8.25 -33.68 13.79
C LYS A 53 -9.12 -33.75 12.53
N ALA A 54 -10.19 -32.94 12.47
CA ALA A 54 -11.05 -32.85 11.30
C ALA A 54 -10.38 -32.03 10.19
N GLN A 55 -10.63 -32.42 8.94
CA GLN A 55 -10.21 -31.61 7.80
C GLN A 55 -11.00 -30.30 7.81
N SER A 56 -10.33 -29.19 8.02
CA SER A 56 -10.93 -27.86 8.01
C SER A 56 -10.34 -27.00 6.90
N SER A 57 -11.16 -26.18 6.28
CA SER A 57 -10.73 -25.14 5.35
C SER A 57 -10.59 -23.82 6.09
N VAL A 58 -9.45 -23.18 5.98
CA VAL A 58 -9.18 -21.90 6.62
C VAL A 58 -9.05 -20.81 5.55
N CYS A 59 -9.72 -19.68 5.78
CA CYS A 59 -9.69 -18.56 4.88
C CYS A 59 -8.32 -17.84 4.96
N TYR A 60 -7.72 -17.54 3.81
CA TYR A 60 -6.46 -16.77 3.74
C TYR A 60 -6.62 -15.36 4.35
N ASP A 61 -7.81 -14.77 4.23
CA ASP A 61 -8.12 -13.46 4.81
C ASP A 61 -7.93 -13.41 6.33
N MET A 62 -8.06 -14.56 7.03
CA MET A 62 -7.76 -14.67 8.46
C MET A 62 -6.27 -14.50 8.73
N LEU A 63 -5.41 -15.06 7.88
CA LEU A 63 -3.95 -14.87 7.99
C LEU A 63 -3.59 -13.40 7.73
N GLU A 64 -4.20 -12.78 6.73
CA GLU A 64 -4.04 -11.35 6.44
C GLU A 64 -4.56 -10.46 7.59
N TYR A 65 -5.64 -10.85 8.23
CA TYR A 65 -6.13 -10.17 9.43
C TYR A 65 -5.09 -10.20 10.55
N CYS A 66 -4.51 -11.36 10.85
CA CYS A 66 -3.51 -11.52 11.90
C CYS A 66 -2.27 -10.65 11.66
N ILE A 67 -1.74 -10.61 10.43
CA ILE A 67 -0.58 -9.78 10.13
C ILE A 67 -0.93 -8.28 10.20
N ARG A 68 -2.13 -7.90 9.77
CA ARG A 68 -2.56 -6.51 9.83
C ARG A 68 -2.67 -6.00 11.26
N GLU A 69 -3.23 -6.80 12.16
CA GLU A 69 -3.34 -6.45 13.58
C GLU A 69 -1.97 -6.38 14.26
N ASP A 70 -1.04 -7.28 13.93
CA ASP A 70 0.31 -7.26 14.48
C ASP A 70 1.10 -6.02 14.03
N LEU A 71 1.05 -5.68 12.74
CA LEU A 71 1.82 -4.57 12.17
C LEU A 71 1.27 -3.19 12.55
N LYS A 72 -0.04 -3.08 12.71
CA LYS A 72 -0.73 -1.82 13.01
C LYS A 72 -0.20 -1.08 14.23
N LEU A 73 0.24 -1.82 15.24
CA LEU A 73 0.75 -1.26 16.50
C LEU A 73 2.28 -1.12 16.52
N LYS A 74 2.98 -1.75 15.58
CA LYS A 74 4.43 -1.90 15.66
C LYS A 74 5.19 -1.16 14.56
N ARG A 75 4.52 -0.76 13.47
CA ARG A 75 5.24 -0.25 12.30
C ARG A 75 5.04 1.25 12.12
N PRO A 76 6.12 1.98 11.84
CA PRO A 76 6.04 3.41 11.58
C PRO A 76 5.26 3.70 10.30
N ARG A 77 4.60 4.85 10.29
CA ARG A 77 3.88 5.34 9.11
C ARG A 77 4.80 6.15 8.24
N MET A 78 4.79 5.87 6.95
CA MET A 78 5.65 6.51 5.96
C MET A 78 4.82 7.00 4.77
N MET A 79 5.22 8.11 4.17
CA MET A 79 4.59 8.63 2.96
C MET A 79 5.19 7.95 1.73
N ALA A 80 4.33 7.36 0.92
CA ALA A 80 4.71 6.70 -0.33
C ALA A 80 3.62 6.90 -1.38
N VAL A 81 3.98 7.39 -2.54
CA VAL A 81 3.11 7.62 -3.69
C VAL A 81 3.40 6.58 -4.74
N LEU A 82 2.45 5.68 -4.98
CA LEU A 82 2.65 4.51 -5.84
C LEU A 82 2.31 4.76 -7.31
N ASP A 83 1.33 5.61 -7.58
CA ASP A 83 0.97 6.07 -8.93
C ASP A 83 1.04 7.60 -8.97
N PRO A 84 2.23 8.16 -9.22
CA PRO A 84 2.48 9.58 -9.02
C PRO A 84 1.87 10.46 -10.10
N VAL A 85 1.34 11.59 -9.67
CA VAL A 85 1.13 12.78 -10.47
C VAL A 85 1.71 13.98 -9.73
N LYS A 86 2.30 14.93 -10.48
CA LYS A 86 2.87 16.12 -9.87
C LYS A 86 1.75 17.04 -9.36
N LEU A 87 1.95 17.62 -8.18
CA LEU A 87 1.13 18.70 -7.64
C LEU A 87 2.01 19.92 -7.46
N ILE A 88 1.61 21.05 -8.02
CA ILE A 88 2.32 22.33 -7.99
C ILE A 88 1.51 23.31 -7.15
N ILE A 89 2.13 23.86 -6.12
CA ILE A 89 1.51 24.89 -5.26
C ILE A 89 1.92 26.26 -5.78
N ASP A 90 1.08 26.90 -6.60
CA ASP A 90 1.43 28.08 -7.39
C ASP A 90 1.85 29.29 -6.54
N ASN A 91 1.26 29.45 -5.36
CA ASN A 91 1.56 30.53 -4.43
C ASN A 91 2.59 30.17 -3.34
N TYR A 92 3.25 29.00 -3.42
CA TYR A 92 4.37 28.65 -2.53
C TYR A 92 5.69 29.12 -3.16
N PRO A 93 6.61 29.73 -2.38
CA PRO A 93 7.89 30.21 -2.91
C PRO A 93 8.74 29.10 -3.56
N GLU A 94 9.30 29.37 -4.73
CA GLU A 94 9.99 28.34 -5.55
C GLU A 94 11.19 27.68 -4.86
N GLU A 95 12.01 28.48 -4.20
CA GLU A 95 13.27 28.01 -3.57
C GLU A 95 13.07 27.61 -2.11
N GLN A 96 11.87 27.80 -1.57
CA GLN A 96 11.62 27.50 -0.16
C GLN A 96 11.37 26.01 0.04
N MET A 97 12.09 25.45 0.99
CA MET A 97 11.79 24.15 1.59
C MET A 97 11.66 24.33 3.09
N GLU A 98 10.69 23.67 3.69
CA GLU A 98 10.51 23.61 5.14
C GLU A 98 10.39 22.17 5.61
N GLU A 99 10.77 21.91 6.85
CA GLU A 99 10.52 20.63 7.49
C GLU A 99 9.24 20.71 8.30
N LEU A 100 8.32 19.79 8.05
CA LEU A 100 7.08 19.66 8.80
C LEU A 100 7.24 18.60 9.87
N GLU A 101 6.88 18.93 11.10
CA GLU A 101 6.86 18.01 12.23
C GLU A 101 5.69 17.02 12.09
N ILE A 102 5.84 16.10 11.16
CA ILE A 102 5.05 14.88 11.04
C ILE A 102 5.93 13.78 11.61
N GLU A 103 5.39 12.60 11.89
CA GLU A 103 6.11 11.49 12.55
C GLU A 103 7.62 11.35 12.17
N ASN A 104 8.04 11.82 10.99
CA ASN A 104 9.42 11.68 10.45
C ASN A 104 10.05 12.99 9.94
N ASN A 105 9.60 14.16 10.34
CA ASN A 105 10.12 15.44 9.83
C ASN A 105 10.21 15.47 8.30
N LEU A 106 9.06 15.63 7.64
CA LEU A 106 9.00 15.58 6.18
C LEU A 106 9.34 16.91 5.53
N PRO A 107 10.26 16.93 4.55
CA PRO A 107 10.49 18.09 3.71
C PRO A 107 9.23 18.44 2.90
N PHE A 108 8.86 19.72 2.89
CA PHE A 108 7.73 20.27 2.14
C PHE A 108 8.21 21.41 1.25
N GLY A 109 7.69 21.50 0.05
CA GLY A 109 8.05 22.54 -0.92
C GLY A 109 6.93 22.78 -1.94
N ARG A 110 7.23 23.59 -2.96
CA ARG A 110 6.28 23.97 -4.00
C ARG A 110 5.79 22.79 -4.84
N GLU A 111 6.68 21.85 -5.18
CA GLU A 111 6.37 20.69 -6.00
C GLU A 111 6.30 19.42 -5.15
N LEU A 112 5.19 18.71 -5.28
CA LEU A 112 4.92 17.46 -4.59
C LEU A 112 4.53 16.38 -5.59
N TYR A 113 4.59 15.11 -5.16
CA TYR A 113 3.87 14.02 -5.81
C TYR A 113 2.69 13.59 -4.94
N ILE A 114 1.57 13.32 -5.56
CA ILE A 114 0.36 12.72 -4.97
C ILE A 114 -0.06 11.51 -5.80
N ASN A 115 -0.88 10.63 -5.25
CA ASN A 115 -1.45 9.55 -6.06
C ASN A 115 -2.41 10.12 -7.12
N ARG A 116 -2.32 9.59 -8.32
CA ARG A 116 -3.16 9.98 -9.45
C ARG A 116 -4.66 9.89 -9.14
N ASP A 117 -5.09 8.87 -8.40
CA ASP A 117 -6.48 8.68 -8.01
C ASP A 117 -6.96 9.66 -6.92
N ASP A 118 -6.07 10.48 -6.37
CA ASP A 118 -6.41 11.59 -5.48
C ASP A 118 -6.84 12.86 -6.24
N PHE A 119 -6.80 12.85 -7.58
CA PHE A 119 -7.29 13.92 -8.43
C PHE A 119 -8.27 13.40 -9.49
N MET A 120 -9.36 14.11 -9.69
CA MET A 120 -10.30 13.95 -10.83
C MET A 120 -10.79 15.31 -11.30
N GLU A 121 -10.79 15.54 -12.60
CA GLU A 121 -11.31 16.79 -13.17
C GLU A 121 -12.85 16.88 -13.04
N ASN A 122 -13.54 15.77 -13.30
CA ASN A 122 -14.99 15.64 -13.23
C ASN A 122 -15.37 14.47 -12.28
N PRO A 123 -15.35 14.69 -10.96
CA PRO A 123 -15.54 13.61 -10.01
C PRO A 123 -17.02 13.20 -9.88
N PRO A 124 -17.27 11.94 -9.48
CA PRO A 124 -18.60 11.50 -9.10
C PRO A 124 -19.05 12.13 -7.77
N ARG A 125 -20.34 12.04 -7.47
CA ARG A 125 -20.87 12.46 -6.16
C ARG A 125 -20.15 11.72 -5.02
N LYS A 126 -19.87 12.43 -3.91
CA LYS A 126 -19.15 11.90 -2.71
C LYS A 126 -17.66 11.62 -2.94
N TYR A 127 -17.04 12.21 -3.94
CA TYR A 127 -15.60 12.24 -4.07
C TYR A 127 -15.06 13.39 -3.20
N PHE A 128 -14.24 13.09 -2.19
CA PHE A 128 -13.73 14.05 -1.21
C PHE A 128 -12.22 14.27 -1.37
N ARG A 129 -11.71 14.17 -2.58
CA ARG A 129 -10.31 14.42 -2.93
C ARG A 129 -10.19 15.64 -3.83
N LEU A 130 -9.07 15.85 -4.49
CA LEU A 130 -8.85 17.04 -5.33
C LEU A 130 -9.65 17.01 -6.65
N PHE A 131 -10.28 18.11 -6.92
CA PHE A 131 -10.85 18.48 -8.23
C PHE A 131 -10.89 20.01 -8.33
N PRO A 132 -11.00 20.62 -9.51
CA PRO A 132 -11.01 22.07 -9.66
C PRO A 132 -12.03 22.75 -8.74
N GLY A 133 -11.55 23.68 -7.92
CA GLY A 133 -12.34 24.41 -6.92
C GLY A 133 -12.52 23.72 -5.58
N ASN A 134 -12.06 22.47 -5.40
CA ASN A 134 -12.16 21.76 -4.11
C ASN A 134 -10.91 21.92 -3.26
N GLU A 135 -11.14 22.00 -1.95
CA GLU A 135 -10.10 22.13 -0.94
C GLU A 135 -9.92 20.82 -0.18
N VAL A 136 -8.68 20.39 0.03
CA VAL A 136 -8.31 19.24 0.84
C VAL A 136 -7.15 19.58 1.77
N ARG A 137 -6.94 18.72 2.78
CA ARG A 137 -5.74 18.77 3.62
C ARG A 137 -4.64 17.90 3.01
N LEU A 138 -3.48 18.45 2.80
CA LEU A 138 -2.25 17.67 2.69
C LEU A 138 -1.88 17.16 4.09
N MET A 139 -1.74 15.85 4.23
CA MET A 139 -1.56 15.20 5.54
C MET A 139 -0.38 15.79 6.31
N GLY A 140 -0.63 16.27 7.53
CA GLY A 140 0.37 16.90 8.37
C GLY A 140 0.89 18.27 7.87
N ALA A 141 0.34 18.82 6.77
CA ALA A 141 0.77 20.08 6.17
C ALA A 141 -0.35 21.14 6.17
N TYR A 142 -0.72 21.60 5.00
CA TYR A 142 -1.63 22.71 4.78
C TYR A 142 -2.93 22.27 4.11
N PHE A 143 -3.91 23.17 4.08
CA PHE A 143 -5.01 23.06 3.13
C PHE A 143 -4.56 23.58 1.77
N VAL A 144 -4.96 22.88 0.73
CA VAL A 144 -4.74 23.29 -0.65
C VAL A 144 -6.05 23.25 -1.43
N THR A 145 -6.26 24.26 -2.27
CA THR A 145 -7.41 24.37 -3.18
C THR A 145 -6.92 24.14 -4.59
N CYS A 146 -7.51 23.17 -5.28
CA CYS A 146 -7.18 22.89 -6.68
C CYS A 146 -7.67 24.02 -7.60
N THR A 147 -6.80 24.55 -8.43
CA THR A 147 -7.09 25.58 -9.43
C THR A 147 -7.24 25.01 -10.84
N GLY A 148 -6.64 23.86 -11.14
CA GLY A 148 -6.69 23.21 -12.43
C GLY A 148 -5.69 22.09 -12.62
N CYS A 149 -5.48 21.68 -13.85
CA CYS A 149 -4.49 20.66 -14.19
C CYS A 149 -3.89 20.90 -15.58
N GLU A 150 -2.68 20.37 -15.79
CA GLU A 150 -2.05 20.25 -17.10
C GLU A 150 -2.25 18.84 -17.65
N LYS A 151 -2.31 18.74 -18.98
CA LYS A 151 -2.47 17.46 -19.69
C LYS A 151 -1.46 17.33 -20.82
N ASP A 152 -1.07 16.12 -21.13
CA ASP A 152 -0.32 15.78 -22.32
C ASP A 152 -1.22 15.75 -23.58
N GLU A 153 -0.61 15.53 -24.75
CA GLU A 153 -1.31 15.44 -26.04
C GLU A 153 -2.35 14.28 -26.07
N ALA A 154 -2.16 13.25 -25.24
CA ALA A 154 -3.09 12.13 -25.12
C ALA A 154 -4.24 12.39 -24.13
N GLY A 155 -4.23 13.57 -23.45
CA GLY A 155 -5.24 13.95 -22.47
C GLY A 155 -4.98 13.43 -21.05
N ASN A 156 -3.82 12.80 -20.77
CA ASN A 156 -3.47 12.37 -19.43
C ASN A 156 -3.02 13.56 -18.58
N VAL A 157 -3.45 13.58 -17.32
CA VAL A 157 -3.03 14.62 -16.37
C VAL A 157 -1.56 14.44 -16.03
N THR A 158 -0.76 15.48 -16.27
CA THR A 158 0.68 15.53 -15.99
C THR A 158 1.01 16.31 -14.73
N ALA A 159 0.24 17.38 -14.44
CA ALA A 159 0.37 18.15 -13.22
C ALA A 159 -0.99 18.65 -12.73
N VAL A 160 -1.13 18.77 -11.41
CA VAL A 160 -2.29 19.37 -10.74
C VAL A 160 -1.82 20.67 -10.11
N HIS A 161 -2.54 21.76 -10.35
CA HIS A 161 -2.26 23.08 -9.80
C HIS A 161 -3.14 23.37 -8.59
N CYS A 162 -2.53 23.89 -7.54
CA CYS A 162 -3.20 24.26 -6.30
C CYS A 162 -2.65 25.56 -5.74
N THR A 163 -3.44 26.21 -4.91
CA THR A 163 -2.98 27.25 -3.99
C THR A 163 -3.08 26.73 -2.55
N TYR A 164 -2.12 27.07 -1.69
CA TYR A 164 -2.17 26.72 -0.28
C TYR A 164 -2.59 27.92 0.59
N ASP A 165 -3.14 27.63 1.76
CA ASP A 165 -3.47 28.61 2.79
C ASP A 165 -2.46 28.48 3.94
N PRO A 166 -1.54 29.46 4.10
CA PRO A 166 -0.46 29.38 5.11
C PRO A 166 -0.97 29.37 6.55
N GLU A 167 -2.16 29.91 6.83
CA GLU A 167 -2.74 29.91 8.18
C GLU A 167 -3.16 28.50 8.63
N THR A 168 -3.37 27.59 7.70
CA THR A 168 -3.86 26.22 7.97
C THR A 168 -2.77 25.22 8.31
N LYS A 169 -1.53 25.66 8.52
CA LYS A 169 -0.41 24.78 8.90
C LYS A 169 -0.81 23.83 10.02
N CYS A 170 -0.51 22.55 9.85
CA CYS A 170 -0.79 21.57 10.89
C CYS A 170 -0.04 21.94 12.19
N GLY A 171 -0.75 21.92 13.33
CA GLY A 171 -0.17 22.36 14.61
C GLY A 171 -0.27 23.87 14.89
N SER A 172 -0.71 24.71 13.97
CA SER A 172 -0.89 26.17 14.18
C SER A 172 -2.06 26.54 15.09
N GLY A 173 -2.93 25.58 15.44
CA GLY A 173 -4.16 25.86 16.19
C GLY A 173 -5.31 26.40 15.32
N PHE A 174 -5.19 26.36 14.01
CA PHE A 174 -6.24 26.82 13.09
C PHE A 174 -7.56 26.05 13.28
N THR A 175 -8.65 26.77 13.50
CA THR A 175 -10.01 26.22 13.73
C THR A 175 -11.07 26.82 12.81
N GLY A 176 -10.69 27.67 11.86
CA GLY A 176 -11.61 28.47 11.06
C GLY A 176 -12.54 27.67 10.17
N ARG A 177 -12.08 26.57 9.60
CA ARG A 177 -12.88 25.67 8.76
C ARG A 177 -12.37 24.23 8.76
N LYS A 178 -13.21 23.30 8.33
CA LYS A 178 -12.86 21.87 8.20
C LYS A 178 -12.98 21.44 6.74
N VAL A 179 -12.03 20.64 6.27
CA VAL A 179 -12.07 19.96 4.98
C VAL A 179 -12.42 18.49 5.15
N LYS A 180 -13.10 17.91 4.17
CA LYS A 180 -13.53 16.50 4.23
C LYS A 180 -12.44 15.52 3.79
N GLY A 181 -11.55 15.97 2.89
CA GLY A 181 -10.52 15.13 2.29
C GLY A 181 -9.15 15.37 2.91
N THR A 182 -8.40 14.29 3.14
CA THR A 182 -6.97 14.33 3.48
C THR A 182 -6.24 13.40 2.53
N ILE A 183 -5.22 13.90 1.84
CA ILE A 183 -4.38 13.15 0.93
C ILE A 183 -2.94 13.13 1.43
N HIS A 184 -2.20 12.07 1.09
CA HIS A 184 -0.77 11.96 1.39
C HIS A 184 0.05 12.41 0.17
N TRP A 185 1.30 12.72 0.42
CA TRP A 185 2.19 13.36 -0.54
C TRP A 185 3.64 13.08 -0.22
N VAL A 186 4.54 13.34 -1.16
CA VAL A 186 5.99 13.45 -0.93
C VAL A 186 6.52 14.65 -1.69
N ALA A 187 7.55 15.33 -1.16
CA ALA A 187 8.16 16.47 -1.84
C ALA A 187 8.99 16.01 -3.04
N ALA A 188 8.74 16.55 -4.22
CA ALA A 188 9.40 16.13 -5.46
C ALA A 188 10.93 16.26 -5.41
N LYS A 189 11.43 17.32 -4.74
CA LYS A 189 12.87 17.60 -4.63
C LYS A 189 13.65 16.59 -3.79
N THR A 190 13.01 15.93 -2.83
CA THR A 190 13.67 15.04 -1.85
C THR A 190 13.22 13.60 -1.94
N ALA A 191 12.06 13.33 -2.52
CA ALA A 191 11.59 11.97 -2.74
C ALA A 191 12.56 11.19 -3.63
N PHE A 192 12.66 9.89 -3.37
CA PHE A 192 13.42 9.00 -4.24
C PHE A 192 12.51 8.01 -4.93
N ARG A 193 12.92 7.58 -6.13
CA ARG A 193 12.22 6.58 -6.92
C ARG A 193 12.54 5.18 -6.40
N ALA A 194 11.51 4.35 -6.23
CA ALA A 194 11.65 2.97 -5.80
C ALA A 194 10.69 2.05 -6.54
N GLN A 195 11.05 0.77 -6.62
CA GLN A 195 10.17 -0.28 -7.10
C GLN A 195 9.29 -0.78 -5.94
N VAL A 196 7.99 -0.92 -6.21
CA VAL A 196 7.02 -1.51 -5.30
C VAL A 196 6.31 -2.67 -5.98
N ARG A 197 6.16 -3.78 -5.28
CA ARG A 197 5.52 -5.01 -5.78
C ARG A 197 4.22 -5.27 -5.03
N LEU A 198 3.15 -5.43 -5.79
CA LEU A 198 1.84 -5.77 -5.28
C LEU A 198 1.55 -7.22 -5.62
N TYR A 199 1.10 -7.97 -4.62
CA TYR A 199 0.82 -9.40 -4.76
C TYR A 199 -0.66 -9.68 -4.56
N GLU A 200 -1.23 -10.45 -5.49
CA GLU A 200 -2.57 -11.00 -5.41
C GLU A 200 -2.49 -12.54 -5.38
N ASN A 201 -3.62 -13.20 -5.21
CA ASN A 201 -3.65 -14.65 -5.22
C ASN A 201 -3.14 -15.19 -6.56
N ILE A 202 -2.28 -16.21 -6.51
CA ILE A 202 -1.73 -16.84 -7.69
C ILE A 202 -2.77 -17.64 -8.51
N ILE A 203 -3.88 -18.00 -7.87
CA ILE A 203 -5.02 -18.67 -8.49
C ILE A 203 -6.10 -17.65 -8.82
N ASP A 204 -6.68 -17.80 -10.01
CA ASP A 204 -7.88 -17.07 -10.42
C ASP A 204 -9.10 -17.73 -9.75
N GLU A 205 -9.55 -17.16 -8.63
CA GLU A 205 -10.64 -17.73 -7.82
C GLU A 205 -11.98 -17.73 -8.54
N GLU A 206 -12.21 -16.83 -9.48
CA GLU A 206 -13.47 -16.76 -10.24
C GLU A 206 -13.64 -17.95 -11.17
N LYS A 207 -12.55 -18.50 -11.68
CA LYS A 207 -12.52 -19.67 -12.56
C LYS A 207 -12.37 -21.00 -11.82
N GLY A 208 -12.11 -20.95 -10.52
CA GLY A 208 -11.80 -22.15 -9.72
C GLY A 208 -10.32 -22.52 -9.76
N VAL A 209 -9.92 -23.49 -8.94
CA VAL A 209 -8.50 -23.84 -8.76
C VAL A 209 -7.89 -24.55 -9.97
N TYR A 210 -8.68 -25.38 -10.64
CA TYR A 210 -8.20 -26.24 -11.71
C TYR A 210 -8.99 -26.02 -12.99
N ASN A 211 -8.29 -26.10 -14.13
CA ASN A 211 -8.87 -26.26 -15.45
C ASN A 211 -9.39 -27.69 -15.65
N GLU A 212 -10.13 -27.93 -16.74
CA GLU A 212 -10.64 -29.24 -17.11
C GLU A 212 -9.53 -30.29 -17.32
N ASP A 213 -8.35 -29.87 -17.75
CA ASP A 213 -7.16 -30.70 -17.93
C ASP A 213 -6.37 -30.95 -16.63
N GLY A 214 -6.85 -30.47 -15.50
CA GLY A 214 -6.20 -30.58 -14.18
C GLY A 214 -5.02 -29.63 -13.94
N SER A 215 -4.74 -28.73 -14.87
CA SER A 215 -3.79 -27.62 -14.65
C SER A 215 -4.39 -26.55 -13.73
N LEU A 216 -3.51 -25.70 -13.14
CA LEU A 216 -3.95 -24.60 -12.28
C LEU A 216 -4.47 -23.43 -13.12
N ASN A 217 -5.60 -22.85 -12.70
CA ASN A 217 -6.07 -21.56 -13.19
C ASN A 217 -5.24 -20.45 -12.59
N LEU A 218 -4.21 -20.00 -13.31
CA LEU A 218 -3.32 -18.96 -12.83
C LEU A 218 -3.89 -17.56 -13.05
N ASN A 219 -3.77 -16.71 -12.04
CA ASN A 219 -4.07 -15.29 -12.14
C ASN A 219 -2.90 -14.55 -12.81
N PRO A 220 -3.05 -14.03 -14.04
CA PRO A 220 -1.98 -13.30 -14.72
C PRO A 220 -1.57 -12.02 -13.98
N ASN A 221 -2.46 -11.47 -13.15
CA ASN A 221 -2.24 -10.27 -12.36
C ASN A 221 -1.80 -10.58 -10.92
N SER A 222 -1.28 -11.79 -10.66
CA SER A 222 -0.80 -12.18 -9.32
C SER A 222 0.40 -11.39 -8.82
N LEU A 223 1.13 -10.73 -9.72
CA LEU A 223 2.21 -9.81 -9.43
C LEU A 223 2.07 -8.56 -10.31
N THR A 224 2.00 -7.40 -9.66
CA THR A 224 2.11 -6.09 -10.31
C THR A 224 3.38 -5.42 -9.83
N VAL A 225 4.26 -5.04 -10.75
CA VAL A 225 5.49 -4.32 -10.47
C VAL A 225 5.30 -2.86 -10.85
N LEU A 226 5.49 -1.97 -9.88
CA LEU A 226 5.43 -0.52 -10.03
C LEU A 226 6.84 0.04 -9.91
N ASP A 227 7.39 0.55 -11.01
CA ASP A 227 8.78 1.02 -11.09
C ASP A 227 8.94 2.52 -10.80
N ASP A 228 7.86 3.26 -10.84
CA ASP A 228 7.82 4.71 -10.73
C ASP A 228 7.12 5.20 -9.45
N CYS A 229 7.38 4.54 -8.32
CA CYS A 229 6.88 5.01 -7.02
C CYS A 229 7.82 6.05 -6.43
N TYR A 230 7.27 7.10 -5.81
CA TYR A 230 8.05 8.12 -5.10
C TYR A 230 7.79 8.04 -3.60
N LEU A 231 8.86 7.90 -2.84
CA LEU A 231 8.84 7.63 -1.41
C LEU A 231 9.56 8.74 -0.63
N GLU A 232 9.17 8.95 0.63
CA GLU A 232 9.88 9.87 1.52
C GLU A 232 11.34 9.45 1.74
N PRO A 233 12.26 10.41 1.94
CA PRO A 233 13.71 10.16 1.98
C PRO A 233 14.15 9.11 3.00
N ALA A 234 13.50 9.04 4.16
CA ALA A 234 13.87 8.12 5.23
C ALA A 234 13.79 6.64 4.81
N LEU A 235 12.90 6.30 3.88
CA LEU A 235 12.75 4.94 3.35
C LEU A 235 13.94 4.48 2.49
N LYS A 236 14.81 5.39 2.05
CA LYS A 236 15.99 5.06 1.25
C LYS A 236 16.98 4.17 2.00
N GLU A 237 17.02 4.31 3.32
CA GLU A 237 17.91 3.56 4.21
C GLU A 237 17.28 2.26 4.76
N ALA A 238 16.11 1.86 4.23
CA ALA A 238 15.44 0.63 4.63
C ALA A 238 16.32 -0.60 4.37
N LYS A 239 16.42 -1.45 5.39
CA LYS A 239 17.17 -2.71 5.34
C LYS A 239 16.24 -3.87 5.03
N ALA A 240 16.82 -4.97 4.56
CA ALA A 240 16.09 -6.21 4.34
C ALA A 240 15.20 -6.58 5.53
N TYR A 241 13.94 -6.90 5.25
CA TYR A 241 12.89 -7.20 6.22
C TYR A 241 12.35 -6.02 7.05
N ASP A 242 12.89 -4.81 6.93
CA ASP A 242 12.22 -3.65 7.52
C ASP A 242 10.84 -3.49 6.93
N SER A 243 9.86 -3.24 7.79
CA SER A 243 8.46 -3.10 7.38
C SER A 243 7.84 -1.82 7.90
N TYR A 244 6.96 -1.26 7.07
CA TYR A 244 6.37 0.06 7.24
C TYR A 244 4.90 0.06 6.86
N GLN A 245 4.14 0.97 7.43
CA GLN A 245 2.81 1.29 6.93
C GLN A 245 2.94 2.43 5.91
N PHE A 246 2.70 2.16 4.63
CA PHE A 246 2.53 3.23 3.66
C PHE A 246 1.13 3.83 3.85
N VAL A 247 1.11 5.10 4.21
CA VAL A 247 -0.10 5.82 4.60
C VAL A 247 -1.20 5.65 3.56
N ARG A 248 -2.43 5.32 4.01
CA ARG A 248 -3.61 5.07 3.18
C ARG A 248 -3.53 3.89 2.21
N THR A 249 -2.39 3.21 2.10
CA THR A 249 -2.13 2.17 1.09
C THR A 249 -2.10 0.77 1.69
N GLY A 250 -1.19 0.49 2.60
CA GLY A 250 -0.99 -0.85 3.15
C GLY A 250 0.26 -0.97 4.00
N PHE A 251 0.62 -2.21 4.31
CA PHE A 251 1.89 -2.54 4.95
C PHE A 251 2.84 -3.13 3.92
N PHE A 252 4.10 -2.71 3.97
CA PHE A 252 5.13 -3.07 3.02
C PHE A 252 6.41 -3.48 3.72
N CYS A 253 7.17 -4.37 3.11
CA CYS A 253 8.42 -4.91 3.61
C CYS A 253 9.52 -4.72 2.56
N ALA A 254 10.70 -4.26 2.98
CA ALA A 254 11.87 -4.22 2.10
C ALA A 254 12.30 -5.64 1.74
N ASP A 255 12.36 -5.94 0.43
CA ASP A 255 12.70 -7.27 -0.09
C ASP A 255 14.13 -7.65 0.30
N CYS A 256 14.33 -8.87 0.80
CA CYS A 256 15.63 -9.33 1.27
C CYS A 256 16.59 -9.78 0.17
N ARG A 257 16.10 -10.00 -1.05
CA ARG A 257 16.92 -10.44 -2.20
C ARG A 257 17.27 -9.31 -3.14
N ASP A 258 16.27 -8.48 -3.47
CA ASP A 258 16.36 -7.53 -4.58
C ASP A 258 16.65 -6.11 -4.11
N SER A 259 16.48 -5.81 -2.80
CA SER A 259 16.91 -4.51 -2.25
C SER A 259 18.43 -4.37 -2.25
N LYS A 260 18.88 -3.17 -2.58
CA LYS A 260 20.30 -2.78 -2.52
C LYS A 260 20.43 -1.57 -1.61
N PRO A 261 21.63 -1.32 -1.02
CA PRO A 261 21.87 -0.09 -0.26
C PRO A 261 21.50 1.15 -1.07
N GLY A 262 20.64 2.00 -0.51
CA GLY A 262 20.13 3.20 -1.18
C GLY A 262 19.12 2.99 -2.30
N ALA A 263 18.76 1.73 -2.61
CA ALA A 263 17.77 1.36 -3.62
C ALA A 263 16.91 0.17 -3.14
N PRO A 264 16.08 0.37 -2.10
CA PRO A 264 15.21 -0.68 -1.60
C PRO A 264 14.09 -0.99 -2.59
N VAL A 265 13.68 -2.26 -2.61
CA VAL A 265 12.48 -2.76 -3.29
C VAL A 265 11.47 -3.15 -2.21
N PHE A 266 10.22 -2.72 -2.35
CA PHE A 266 9.20 -2.97 -1.34
C PHE A 266 8.15 -3.97 -1.83
N ASN A 267 7.92 -4.99 -1.02
CA ASN A 267 6.86 -5.98 -1.20
C ASN A 267 5.63 -5.59 -0.38
N ARG A 268 4.45 -5.54 -0.98
CA ARG A 268 3.22 -5.39 -0.22
C ARG A 268 2.96 -6.63 0.63
N ILE A 269 2.91 -6.46 1.94
CA ILE A 269 2.53 -7.51 2.89
C ILE A 269 1.02 -7.71 2.81
N VAL A 270 0.26 -6.64 3.07
CA VAL A 270 -1.19 -6.64 3.13
C VAL A 270 -1.75 -5.23 2.94
N SER A 271 -2.96 -5.11 2.39
CA SER A 271 -3.70 -3.84 2.30
C SER A 271 -4.20 -3.38 3.69
N LEU A 272 -4.52 -2.09 3.84
CA LEU A 272 -5.06 -1.56 5.11
C LEU A 272 -6.47 -2.07 5.43
N LYS A 273 -7.28 -2.32 4.42
CA LYS A 273 -8.67 -2.72 4.57
C LYS A 273 -8.86 -4.19 4.24
N SER A 274 -9.73 -4.86 4.97
CA SER A 274 -10.21 -6.21 4.70
C SER A 274 -11.71 -6.26 4.90
N SER A 275 -12.38 -7.10 4.15
CA SER A 275 -13.77 -7.49 4.38
C SER A 275 -13.89 -8.52 5.51
N PHE A 276 -12.79 -9.18 5.88
CA PHE A 276 -12.78 -10.19 6.94
C PHE A 276 -13.12 -9.60 8.30
N LYS A 277 -14.01 -10.29 9.02
CA LYS A 277 -14.36 -10.02 10.42
C LYS A 277 -14.26 -11.33 11.19
N LEU A 278 -13.66 -11.28 12.38
CA LEU A 278 -13.70 -12.42 13.28
C LEU A 278 -15.14 -12.81 13.57
N PRO A 279 -15.47 -14.11 13.58
CA PRO A 279 -16.78 -14.59 14.07
C PRO A 279 -17.01 -14.06 15.47
N LYS A 280 -18.23 -13.59 15.76
CA LYS A 280 -18.59 -13.21 17.13
C LYS A 280 -18.64 -14.47 18.00
N PRO A 281 -18.29 -14.38 19.30
CA PRO A 281 -18.34 -15.53 20.21
C PRO A 281 -19.70 -16.24 20.27
N GLU A 282 -20.79 -15.53 19.97
CA GLU A 282 -22.15 -16.06 19.94
C GLU A 282 -22.44 -16.99 18.75
N ASP A 283 -21.67 -16.87 17.66
CA ASP A 283 -21.85 -17.73 16.47
C ASP A 283 -21.20 -19.12 16.62
N CYS A 284 -20.26 -19.27 17.56
CA CYS A 284 -19.58 -20.56 17.81
C CYS A 284 -20.44 -21.56 18.62
N SER A 285 -21.55 -21.11 19.21
CA SER A 285 -22.43 -21.99 20.02
C SER A 285 -23.51 -22.74 19.22
N LYS A 286 -23.60 -22.49 17.92
CA LYS A 286 -24.62 -23.08 17.05
C LYS A 286 -24.16 -24.26 16.17
N THR A 287 -22.92 -24.72 16.36
CA THR A 287 -22.33 -25.81 15.56
C THR A 287 -21.71 -26.89 16.49
N LEU A 288 -22.53 -27.41 17.41
CA LEU A 288 -22.27 -28.66 18.13
C LEU A 288 -23.45 -29.60 17.92
#